data_bc2856ecb5c2478969ffbbccff81f9fb
#
_entry.id   bc2856ecb5c2478969ffbbccff81f9fb
#
_cell.length_a   1.000
_cell.length_b   1.000
_cell.length_c   1.000
_cell.angle_alpha   90.00
_cell.angle_beta   90.00
_cell.angle_gamma   90.00
#
_symmetry.space_group_name_H-M   'P 1'
#
loop_
_entity.id
_entity.type
_entity.pdbx_description
1 polymer ?
#
loop_
_entity_poly.entity_id
_entity_poly.type
_entity_poly.pdbx_seq_one_letter_code
_entity_poly.pdbx_strand_id
1 'polypeptide(L)'
;MSRVMDLLSTAPDDLPPRYGSDRSATAIGRVIRLDDGGRSVVVSLFGGPPVQVPATAVNWAGVETAHVLIDQDTGRPIHALGPAPKPETPLLEWVPPASPPQSAREAVIPAQWVGTWDGTAWTRYGGGGAWQGKSPAGRELRGLALFGRQIEALGRIDVRSAVLTLRPAPSAVPWSVQVGAATYSSAGPGTVGPTVSAPVQVGADLIEVDVMRLAESMKAPGMGIALVGAAYGGVRQGGDSLSLRLEYMQEENA
;
A
#
# COMPACT_ATOMS: atom_id res chain seq x y z
N MET A 1 21.12 62.62 -17.47
CA MET A 1 20.40 61.33 -17.19
C MET A 1 20.81 60.32 -18.24
N SER A 2 22.03 59.75 -18.16
CA SER A 2 22.41 58.72 -19.13
C SER A 2 23.72 58.01 -18.72
N ARG A 3 23.75 57.42 -17.53
CA ARG A 3 24.88 56.58 -17.08
C ARG A 3 24.50 55.29 -16.37
N VAL A 4 23.19 54.99 -16.29
CA VAL A 4 22.70 53.78 -15.62
C VAL A 4 22.34 52.70 -16.66
N MET A 5 22.20 53.04 -17.95
CA MET A 5 21.87 52.09 -19.00
C MET A 5 23.03 51.36 -19.64
N ASP A 6 24.28 51.84 -19.44
CA ASP A 6 25.48 51.20 -20.03
C ASP A 6 26.00 49.99 -19.22
N LEU A 7 25.48 49.76 -18.01
CA LEU A 7 25.88 48.61 -17.18
C LEU A 7 25.04 47.34 -17.45
N LEU A 8 24.00 47.43 -18.28
CA LEU A 8 23.13 46.29 -18.59
C LEU A 8 23.34 45.72 -20.01
N SER A 9 24.29 46.27 -20.77
CA SER A 9 24.58 45.85 -22.16
C SER A 9 25.88 45.07 -22.34
N THR A 10 26.55 44.63 -21.28
CA THR A 10 27.65 43.67 -21.40
C THR A 10 27.05 42.31 -21.74
N ALA A 11 27.29 41.87 -22.97
CA ALA A 11 26.87 40.57 -23.46
C ALA A 11 27.42 39.45 -22.52
N PRO A 12 26.68 38.39 -22.28
CA PRO A 12 27.07 37.31 -21.36
C PRO A 12 28.28 36.50 -21.81
N ASP A 13 28.86 36.78 -22.99
CA ASP A 13 29.98 36.02 -23.59
C ASP A 13 31.38 36.45 -23.14
N ASP A 14 31.53 37.59 -22.46
CA ASP A 14 32.82 38.08 -21.97
C ASP A 14 33.12 37.75 -20.48
N LEU A 15 32.31 36.93 -19.85
CA LEU A 15 32.64 36.42 -18.52
C LEU A 15 33.69 35.30 -18.67
N PRO A 16 34.84 35.37 -17.95
CA PRO A 16 35.83 34.30 -17.96
C PRO A 16 35.11 33.00 -17.60
N PRO A 17 35.49 31.84 -18.18
CA PRO A 17 34.87 30.56 -17.86
C PRO A 17 34.87 30.43 -16.33
N ARG A 18 33.71 30.36 -15.75
CA ARG A 18 33.56 30.11 -14.32
C ARG A 18 34.14 28.72 -14.09
N TYR A 19 35.41 28.66 -13.74
CA TYR A 19 36.00 27.48 -13.11
C TYR A 19 35.03 27.11 -12.03
N GLY A 20 34.53 25.86 -12.06
CA GLY A 20 33.44 25.39 -11.25
C GLY A 20 33.56 25.92 -9.82
N SER A 21 32.82 26.97 -9.55
CA SER A 21 32.71 27.48 -8.21
C SER A 21 32.16 26.32 -7.41
N ASP A 22 32.93 25.89 -6.44
CA ASP A 22 32.52 24.91 -5.46
C ASP A 22 31.23 25.45 -4.87
N ARG A 23 30.08 24.94 -5.38
CA ARG A 23 28.75 25.45 -5.04
C ARG A 23 28.27 24.83 -3.74
N SER A 24 29.20 24.73 -2.81
CA SER A 24 28.90 24.25 -1.46
C SER A 24 28.90 25.42 -0.49
N ALA A 25 27.98 25.39 0.43
CA ALA A 25 27.89 26.29 1.56
C ALA A 25 27.85 25.49 2.86
N THR A 26 28.24 26.12 3.95
CA THR A 26 28.13 25.54 5.28
C THR A 26 26.94 26.13 6.01
N ALA A 27 26.17 25.27 6.70
CA ALA A 27 25.13 25.67 7.62
C ALA A 27 25.30 24.95 8.96
N ILE A 28 24.69 25.49 10.00
CA ILE A 28 24.60 24.80 11.30
C ILE A 28 23.33 23.97 11.30
N GLY A 29 23.48 22.65 11.48
CA GLY A 29 22.39 21.71 11.60
C GLY A 29 22.27 21.15 13.01
N ARG A 30 21.05 20.76 13.41
CA ARG A 30 20.81 20.01 14.63
C ARG A 30 21.16 18.55 14.41
N VAL A 31 21.98 17.97 15.27
CA VAL A 31 22.30 16.54 15.28
C VAL A 31 21.17 15.81 15.99
N ILE A 32 20.53 14.87 15.30
CA ILE A 32 19.41 14.07 15.83
C ILE A 32 19.94 12.78 16.43
N ARG A 33 20.84 12.09 15.71
CA ARG A 33 21.49 10.86 16.16
C ARG A 33 22.76 10.58 15.40
N LEU A 34 23.58 9.69 15.94
CA LEU A 34 24.79 9.15 15.33
C LEU A 34 24.48 7.75 14.80
N ASP A 35 24.93 7.48 13.59
CA ASP A 35 24.83 6.16 12.98
C ASP A 35 26.22 5.64 12.62
N ASP A 36 26.35 4.33 12.37
CA ASP A 36 27.58 3.65 11.94
C ASP A 36 28.83 3.94 12.81
N GLY A 37 28.63 4.05 14.12
CA GLY A 37 29.73 4.33 15.04
C GLY A 37 30.35 5.73 14.85
N GLY A 38 29.55 6.70 14.38
CA GLY A 38 29.97 8.09 14.15
C GLY A 38 30.54 8.34 12.76
N ARG A 39 30.43 7.40 11.82
CA ARG A 39 30.81 7.59 10.42
C ARG A 39 29.74 8.35 9.63
N SER A 40 28.51 8.32 10.12
CA SER A 40 27.41 9.12 9.59
C SER A 40 26.61 9.72 10.73
N VAL A 41 25.96 10.85 10.45
CA VAL A 41 25.08 11.54 11.38
C VAL A 41 23.75 11.84 10.70
N VAL A 42 22.67 11.82 11.47
CA VAL A 42 21.37 12.30 11.03
C VAL A 42 21.23 13.74 11.50
N VAL A 43 21.09 14.65 10.55
CA VAL A 43 20.98 16.10 10.83
C VAL A 43 19.67 16.66 10.29
N SER A 44 19.15 17.67 10.99
CA SER A 44 18.04 18.51 10.52
C SER A 44 18.57 19.92 10.26
N LEU A 45 18.27 20.47 9.09
CA LEU A 45 18.63 21.83 8.68
C LEU A 45 17.37 22.67 8.54
N PHE A 46 17.42 23.90 9.05
CA PHE A 46 16.34 24.90 8.89
C PHE A 46 14.94 24.41 9.29
N GLY A 47 14.84 23.46 10.25
CA GLY A 47 13.57 22.85 10.63
C GLY A 47 13.01 21.85 9.61
N GLY A 48 13.79 21.45 8.60
CA GLY A 48 13.41 20.43 7.63
C GLY A 48 13.52 18.99 8.18
N PRO A 49 13.08 17.99 7.40
CA PRO A 49 13.15 16.58 7.80
C PRO A 49 14.59 16.14 8.04
N PRO A 50 14.81 15.22 9.00
CA PRO A 50 16.12 14.65 9.25
C PRO A 50 16.70 13.91 8.04
N VAL A 51 17.97 14.15 7.74
CA VAL A 51 18.70 13.51 6.63
C VAL A 51 19.98 12.89 7.16
N GLN A 52 20.26 11.66 6.77
CA GLN A 52 21.52 11.00 7.08
C GLN A 52 22.60 11.44 6.09
N VAL A 53 23.73 11.87 6.64
CA VAL A 53 24.90 12.30 5.83
C VAL A 53 26.17 11.67 6.38
N PRO A 54 27.18 11.43 5.52
CA PRO A 54 28.51 11.07 5.97
C PRO A 54 29.06 12.11 6.94
N ALA A 55 29.89 11.69 7.88
CA ALA A 55 30.49 12.56 8.89
C ALA A 55 32.00 12.43 8.90
N THR A 56 32.69 13.56 9.12
CA THR A 56 34.12 13.56 9.37
C THR A 56 34.44 12.75 10.64
N ALA A 57 35.55 12.03 10.64
CA ALA A 57 35.99 11.22 11.77
C ALA A 57 36.49 12.11 12.94
N VAL A 58 35.54 12.63 13.71
CA VAL A 58 35.78 13.41 14.94
C VAL A 58 34.97 12.80 16.09
N ASN A 59 35.23 13.27 17.31
CA ASN A 59 34.41 12.84 18.43
C ASN A 59 33.03 13.51 18.39
N TRP A 60 32.01 12.74 18.09
CA TRP A 60 30.61 13.16 18.00
C TRP A 60 29.82 12.98 19.30
N ALA A 61 30.45 12.45 20.38
CA ALA A 61 29.73 12.21 21.64
C ALA A 61 29.23 13.52 22.25
N GLY A 62 27.94 13.61 22.50
CA GLY A 62 27.30 14.78 23.12
C GLY A 62 27.17 16.01 22.19
N VAL A 63 27.43 15.86 20.89
CA VAL A 63 27.30 16.95 19.91
C VAL A 63 25.83 17.18 19.58
N GLU A 64 25.31 18.36 19.89
CA GLU A 64 23.93 18.78 19.57
C GLU A 64 23.83 19.48 18.22
N THR A 65 24.91 20.12 17.75
CA THR A 65 24.94 20.92 16.53
C THR A 65 26.21 20.64 15.73
N ALA A 66 26.12 20.66 14.40
CA ALA A 66 27.20 20.40 13.49
C ALA A 66 27.29 21.43 12.36
N HIS A 67 28.50 21.70 11.89
CA HIS A 67 28.70 22.32 10.60
C HIS A 67 28.40 21.31 9.50
N VAL A 68 27.44 21.61 8.64
CA VAL A 68 26.99 20.73 7.55
C VAL A 68 27.24 21.41 6.22
N LEU A 69 27.92 20.70 5.34
CA LEU A 69 28.11 21.10 3.96
C LEU A 69 26.79 20.86 3.21
N ILE A 70 26.32 21.89 2.51
CA ILE A 70 25.12 21.82 1.68
C ILE A 70 25.46 22.10 0.22
N ASP A 71 24.80 21.36 -0.66
CA ASP A 71 24.77 21.65 -2.08
C ASP A 71 23.89 22.89 -2.33
N GLN A 72 24.47 23.95 -2.87
CA GLN A 72 23.74 25.19 -3.10
C GLN A 72 22.68 25.10 -4.19
N ASP A 73 22.83 24.17 -5.15
CA ASP A 73 21.91 24.01 -6.25
C ASP A 73 20.62 23.27 -5.79
N THR A 74 20.79 22.30 -4.89
CA THR A 74 19.68 21.47 -4.41
C THR A 74 19.22 21.80 -2.99
N GLY A 75 20.02 22.56 -2.24
CA GLY A 75 19.79 22.83 -0.81
C GLY A 75 19.96 21.61 0.09
N ARG A 76 20.46 20.49 -0.42
CA ARG A 76 20.58 19.23 0.32
C ARG A 76 21.87 19.16 1.12
N PRO A 77 21.83 18.61 2.35
CA PRO A 77 23.03 18.33 3.11
C PRO A 77 23.84 17.21 2.45
N ILE A 78 25.15 17.39 2.35
CA ILE A 78 26.08 16.45 1.71
C ILE A 78 26.96 15.75 2.74
N HIS A 79 27.49 16.51 3.72
CA HIS A 79 28.47 16.01 4.66
C HIS A 79 28.46 16.80 5.98
N ALA A 80 28.65 16.14 7.10
CA ALA A 80 28.84 16.79 8.40
C ALA A 80 30.34 16.96 8.67
N LEU A 81 30.79 18.21 8.74
CA LEU A 81 32.20 18.56 8.85
C LEU A 81 32.74 18.41 10.26
N GLY A 82 31.91 18.65 11.27
CA GLY A 82 32.30 18.58 12.67
C GLY A 82 31.34 19.31 13.59
N PRO A 83 31.59 19.28 14.91
CA PRO A 83 30.80 20.01 15.90
C PRO A 83 30.74 21.50 15.58
N ALA A 84 29.57 22.11 15.76
CA ALA A 84 29.36 23.54 15.68
C ALA A 84 29.05 24.13 17.07
N PRO A 85 29.35 25.40 17.31
CA PRO A 85 28.92 26.07 18.53
C PRO A 85 27.40 26.09 18.60
N LYS A 86 26.83 25.96 19.79
CA LYS A 86 25.38 26.09 19.99
C LYS A 86 24.97 27.52 19.62
N PRO A 87 24.04 27.69 18.66
CA PRO A 87 23.60 29.02 18.28
C PRO A 87 22.83 29.69 19.43
N GLU A 88 22.97 30.99 19.60
CA GLU A 88 22.24 31.77 20.60
C GLU A 88 20.73 31.70 20.38
N THR A 89 20.30 31.66 19.12
CA THR A 89 18.90 31.44 18.75
C THR A 89 18.62 29.94 18.65
N PRO A 90 17.57 29.43 19.29
CA PRO A 90 17.21 28.02 19.19
C PRO A 90 17.03 27.59 17.72
N LEU A 91 17.65 26.47 17.35
CA LEU A 91 17.41 25.88 16.04
C LEU A 91 15.96 25.41 15.94
N LEU A 92 15.35 25.60 14.78
CA LEU A 92 14.00 25.09 14.51
C LEU A 92 13.97 23.56 14.67
N GLU A 93 13.01 23.10 15.42
CA GLU A 93 12.76 21.67 15.57
C GLU A 93 11.89 21.17 14.39
N TRP A 94 12.34 20.08 13.77
CA TRP A 94 11.51 19.44 12.74
C TRP A 94 10.30 18.78 13.41
N VAL A 95 9.13 19.21 13.00
CA VAL A 95 7.86 18.58 13.38
C VAL A 95 7.38 17.81 12.16
N PRO A 96 7.14 16.48 12.27
CA PRO A 96 6.58 15.72 11.17
C PRO A 96 5.27 16.39 10.70
N PRO A 97 5.03 16.45 9.39
CA PRO A 97 3.73 16.90 8.91
C PRO A 97 2.64 16.01 9.54
N ALA A 98 1.55 16.63 9.96
CA ALA A 98 0.39 15.89 10.45
C ALA A 98 -0.01 14.87 9.37
N SER A 99 -0.27 13.63 9.78
CA SER A 99 -0.83 12.65 8.86
C SER A 99 -2.14 13.22 8.30
N PRO A 100 -2.41 13.02 7.00
CA PRO A 100 -3.68 13.46 6.44
C PRO A 100 -4.83 12.85 7.24
N PRO A 101 -5.93 13.59 7.41
CA PRO A 101 -7.09 13.07 8.12
C PRO A 101 -7.58 11.80 7.44
N GLN A 102 -7.86 10.78 8.24
CA GLN A 102 -8.37 9.49 7.77
C GLN A 102 -9.82 9.36 8.22
N SER A 103 -10.72 9.02 7.31
CA SER A 103 -12.11 8.71 7.63
C SER A 103 -12.37 7.21 7.59
N ALA A 104 -13.10 6.71 8.60
CA ALA A 104 -13.60 5.34 8.59
C ALA A 104 -14.77 5.25 7.62
N ARG A 105 -14.73 4.28 6.72
CA ARG A 105 -15.75 4.04 5.69
C ARG A 105 -16.11 2.56 5.63
N GLU A 106 -17.29 2.30 5.10
CA GLU A 106 -17.78 0.96 4.80
C GLU A 106 -18.16 0.88 3.32
N ALA A 107 -17.85 -0.25 2.70
CA ALA A 107 -18.30 -0.59 1.36
C ALA A 107 -18.82 -2.03 1.31
N VAL A 108 -19.99 -2.21 0.68
CA VAL A 108 -20.52 -3.54 0.34
C VAL A 108 -20.42 -3.72 -1.17
N ILE A 109 -19.61 -4.69 -1.58
CA ILE A 109 -19.22 -4.90 -2.96
C ILE A 109 -19.80 -6.25 -3.43
N PRO A 110 -20.88 -6.23 -4.24
CA PRO A 110 -21.42 -7.46 -4.81
C PRO A 110 -20.51 -8.03 -5.90
N ALA A 111 -20.51 -9.36 -6.03
CA ALA A 111 -19.80 -10.01 -7.11
C ALA A 111 -20.44 -9.62 -8.47
N GLN A 112 -19.63 -9.14 -9.41
CA GLN A 112 -20.07 -8.82 -10.77
C GLN A 112 -20.15 -10.04 -11.66
N TRP A 113 -19.33 -11.03 -11.41
CA TRP A 113 -19.30 -12.27 -12.14
C TRP A 113 -19.07 -13.44 -11.18
N VAL A 114 -19.82 -14.52 -11.40
CA VAL A 114 -19.70 -15.76 -10.61
C VAL A 114 -19.74 -16.94 -11.58
N GLY A 115 -18.86 -17.92 -11.39
CA GLY A 115 -18.81 -19.13 -12.22
C GLY A 115 -18.18 -20.30 -11.49
N THR A 116 -18.32 -21.47 -12.08
CA THR A 116 -17.71 -22.72 -11.62
C THR A 116 -16.85 -23.33 -12.70
N TRP A 117 -15.63 -23.64 -12.40
CA TRP A 117 -14.75 -24.43 -13.25
C TRP A 117 -14.91 -25.92 -12.90
N ASP A 118 -15.13 -26.77 -13.91
CA ASP A 118 -15.50 -28.18 -13.69
C ASP A 118 -14.34 -29.16 -13.96
N GLY A 119 -13.12 -28.66 -13.99
CA GLY A 119 -11.93 -29.42 -14.32
C GLY A 119 -11.52 -29.26 -15.78
N THR A 120 -12.43 -28.77 -16.65
CA THR A 120 -12.19 -28.62 -18.09
C THR A 120 -12.57 -27.25 -18.63
N ALA A 121 -13.65 -26.66 -18.13
CA ALA A 121 -14.18 -25.40 -18.61
C ALA A 121 -14.94 -24.64 -17.51
N TRP A 122 -15.11 -23.34 -17.72
CA TRP A 122 -16.03 -22.52 -16.92
C TRP A 122 -17.47 -22.80 -17.34
N THR A 123 -18.30 -23.16 -16.38
CA THR A 123 -19.68 -23.57 -16.61
C THR A 123 -20.67 -22.83 -15.71
N ARG A 124 -21.94 -22.86 -16.05
CA ARG A 124 -23.05 -22.44 -15.19
C ARG A 124 -23.54 -23.58 -14.31
N TYR A 125 -22.62 -24.28 -13.66
CA TYR A 125 -22.97 -25.40 -12.79
C TYR A 125 -23.99 -24.96 -11.70
N GLY A 126 -24.96 -25.82 -11.41
CA GLY A 126 -25.98 -25.55 -10.37
C GLY A 126 -26.81 -24.30 -10.61
N GLY A 127 -27.05 -23.90 -11.86
CA GLY A 127 -27.80 -22.69 -12.20
C GLY A 127 -26.99 -21.41 -12.27
N GLY A 128 -25.64 -21.50 -12.19
CA GLY A 128 -24.73 -20.35 -12.37
C GLY A 128 -24.10 -19.80 -11.11
N GLY A 129 -24.14 -20.52 -10.02
CA GLY A 129 -23.44 -20.18 -8.77
C GLY A 129 -21.97 -20.55 -8.76
N ALA A 130 -21.29 -20.31 -7.64
CA ALA A 130 -19.93 -20.77 -7.37
C ALA A 130 -19.99 -22.06 -6.56
N TRP A 131 -19.35 -23.13 -7.04
CA TRP A 131 -19.36 -24.45 -6.42
C TRP A 131 -17.95 -24.95 -6.14
N GLN A 132 -17.80 -25.75 -5.10
CA GLN A 132 -16.53 -26.38 -4.73
C GLN A 132 -16.69 -27.88 -4.49
N GLY A 133 -15.57 -28.59 -4.45
CA GLY A 133 -15.48 -30.01 -4.10
C GLY A 133 -15.88 -30.93 -5.22
N LYS A 134 -16.05 -32.22 -4.90
CA LYS A 134 -16.34 -33.24 -5.89
C LYS A 134 -17.85 -33.36 -6.09
N SER A 135 -18.31 -33.09 -7.30
CA SER A 135 -19.73 -33.22 -7.66
C SER A 135 -20.22 -34.66 -7.57
N PRO A 136 -21.54 -34.91 -7.52
CA PRO A 136 -22.11 -36.26 -7.58
C PRO A 136 -21.70 -37.05 -8.83
N ALA A 137 -21.38 -36.35 -9.94
CA ALA A 137 -20.86 -36.94 -11.17
C ALA A 137 -19.33 -37.18 -11.15
N GLY A 138 -18.66 -36.95 -10.02
CA GLY A 138 -17.25 -37.21 -9.85
C GLY A 138 -16.32 -36.10 -10.34
N ARG A 139 -16.84 -34.96 -10.84
CA ARG A 139 -16.02 -33.84 -11.33
C ARG A 139 -15.55 -32.97 -10.15
N GLU A 140 -14.29 -32.52 -10.21
CA GLU A 140 -13.81 -31.49 -9.31
C GLU A 140 -14.35 -30.13 -9.72
N LEU A 141 -14.93 -29.43 -8.76
CA LEU A 141 -15.51 -28.10 -8.94
C LEU A 141 -14.69 -27.07 -8.16
N ARG A 142 -14.45 -25.94 -8.79
CA ARG A 142 -13.84 -24.76 -8.16
C ARG A 142 -14.63 -23.52 -8.55
N GLY A 143 -15.25 -22.88 -7.58
CA GLY A 143 -15.99 -21.64 -7.79
C GLY A 143 -15.08 -20.44 -7.88
N LEU A 144 -15.51 -19.39 -8.57
CA LEU A 144 -14.86 -18.08 -8.57
C LEU A 144 -15.91 -16.98 -8.63
N ALA A 145 -15.71 -15.97 -7.83
CA ALA A 145 -16.45 -14.72 -7.85
C ALA A 145 -15.50 -13.55 -8.09
N LEU A 146 -15.79 -12.71 -9.05
CA LEU A 146 -15.01 -11.52 -9.39
C LEU A 146 -15.80 -10.27 -9.01
N PHE A 147 -15.13 -9.31 -8.41
CA PHE A 147 -15.69 -8.02 -7.98
C PHE A 147 -15.41 -6.88 -8.99
N GLY A 148 -14.80 -7.21 -10.11
CA GLY A 148 -14.40 -6.25 -11.13
C GLY A 148 -13.40 -5.23 -10.57
N ARG A 149 -13.57 -3.97 -10.97
CA ARG A 149 -12.70 -2.87 -10.53
C ARG A 149 -13.21 -2.14 -9.29
N GLN A 150 -14.25 -2.66 -8.61
CA GLN A 150 -14.88 -1.97 -7.49
C GLN A 150 -13.95 -1.82 -6.29
N ILE A 151 -13.10 -2.82 -6.01
CA ILE A 151 -12.11 -2.75 -4.93
C ILE A 151 -11.01 -1.75 -5.30
N GLU A 152 -10.52 -1.77 -6.55
CA GLU A 152 -9.53 -0.81 -7.05
C GLU A 152 -10.05 0.64 -6.99
N ALA A 153 -11.34 0.83 -7.27
CA ALA A 153 -11.98 2.15 -7.26
C ALA A 153 -12.03 2.81 -5.86
N LEU A 154 -11.82 2.04 -4.78
CA LEU A 154 -11.69 2.59 -3.43
C LEU A 154 -10.36 3.34 -3.25
N GLY A 155 -9.39 3.15 -4.15
CA GLY A 155 -8.08 3.79 -4.09
C GLY A 155 -7.16 3.22 -3.00
N ARG A 156 -6.36 4.08 -2.39
CA ARG A 156 -5.50 3.69 -1.26
C ARG A 156 -6.32 3.58 0.01
N ILE A 157 -6.55 2.37 0.45
CA ILE A 157 -7.32 2.06 1.66
C ILE A 157 -6.50 1.19 2.61
N ASP A 158 -6.70 1.41 3.90
CA ASP A 158 -6.24 0.53 4.98
C ASP A 158 -7.43 -0.26 5.49
N VAL A 159 -7.52 -1.55 5.11
CA VAL A 159 -8.64 -2.41 5.46
C VAL A 159 -8.55 -2.81 6.92
N ARG A 160 -9.63 -2.60 7.67
CA ARG A 160 -9.77 -2.92 9.10
C ARG A 160 -10.59 -4.17 9.33
N SER A 161 -11.56 -4.43 8.45
CA SER A 161 -12.42 -5.60 8.47
C SER A 161 -12.77 -6.01 7.05
N ALA A 162 -12.81 -7.31 6.78
CA ALA A 162 -13.23 -7.86 5.50
C ALA A 162 -14.07 -9.10 5.73
N VAL A 163 -15.34 -9.01 5.42
CA VAL A 163 -16.32 -10.10 5.62
C VAL A 163 -16.95 -10.47 4.27
N LEU A 164 -16.83 -11.74 3.92
CA LEU A 164 -17.49 -12.31 2.76
C LEU A 164 -18.84 -12.87 3.17
N THR A 165 -19.88 -12.33 2.59
CA THR A 165 -21.26 -12.81 2.79
C THR A 165 -21.65 -13.75 1.65
N LEU A 166 -22.11 -14.94 1.99
CA LEU A 166 -22.49 -15.99 1.04
C LEU A 166 -23.91 -16.48 1.32
N ARG A 167 -24.71 -16.69 0.26
CA ARG A 167 -25.98 -17.42 0.34
C ARG A 167 -25.78 -18.85 -0.17
N PRO A 168 -25.68 -19.85 0.73
CA PRO A 168 -25.44 -21.22 0.33
C PRO A 168 -26.57 -21.78 -0.55
N ALA A 169 -26.19 -22.62 -1.49
CA ALA A 169 -27.16 -23.47 -2.20
C ALA A 169 -27.74 -24.51 -1.21
N PRO A 170 -28.98 -24.94 -1.40
CA PRO A 170 -29.57 -25.96 -0.54
C PRO A 170 -28.71 -27.23 -0.49
N SER A 171 -28.43 -27.70 0.72
CA SER A 171 -27.66 -28.93 0.97
C SER A 171 -28.40 -29.78 2.03
N ALA A 172 -28.40 -31.08 1.82
CA ALA A 172 -28.97 -32.02 2.78
C ALA A 172 -28.00 -32.38 3.93
N VAL A 173 -26.73 -32.02 3.78
CA VAL A 173 -25.68 -32.30 4.76
C VAL A 173 -24.89 -31.02 5.04
N PRO A 174 -24.37 -30.86 6.27
CA PRO A 174 -23.47 -29.76 6.56
C PRO A 174 -22.18 -29.93 5.76
N TRP A 175 -21.54 -28.81 5.38
CA TRP A 175 -20.28 -28.78 4.65
C TRP A 175 -19.43 -27.64 5.14
N SER A 176 -18.20 -27.53 4.64
CA SER A 176 -17.30 -26.42 4.95
C SER A 176 -16.97 -25.68 3.68
N VAL A 177 -17.25 -24.38 3.64
CA VAL A 177 -16.75 -23.53 2.57
C VAL A 177 -15.29 -23.23 2.83
N GLN A 178 -14.45 -23.34 1.80
CA GLN A 178 -13.07 -22.90 1.86
C GLN A 178 -12.85 -21.87 0.75
N VAL A 179 -12.40 -20.67 1.13
CA VAL A 179 -12.23 -19.55 0.22
C VAL A 179 -10.77 -19.09 0.19
N GLY A 180 -10.31 -18.62 -0.97
CA GLY A 180 -8.99 -18.04 -1.16
C GLY A 180 -9.04 -16.91 -2.18
N ALA A 181 -8.09 -15.96 -2.10
CA ALA A 181 -7.94 -14.97 -3.14
C ALA A 181 -7.51 -15.64 -4.45
N ALA A 182 -8.08 -15.24 -5.58
CA ALA A 182 -7.81 -15.89 -6.85
C ALA A 182 -8.02 -14.98 -8.05
N THR A 183 -7.34 -15.30 -9.14
CA THR A 183 -7.55 -14.69 -10.46
C THR A 183 -8.31 -15.64 -11.37
N TYR A 184 -8.98 -15.07 -12.37
CA TYR A 184 -9.55 -15.85 -13.47
C TYR A 184 -8.45 -16.37 -14.40
N SER A 185 -8.55 -17.64 -14.79
CA SER A 185 -7.78 -18.19 -15.88
C SER A 185 -8.61 -19.22 -16.66
N SER A 186 -8.27 -19.50 -17.91
CA SER A 186 -8.93 -20.54 -18.71
C SER A 186 -8.69 -21.95 -18.18
N ALA A 187 -7.67 -22.14 -17.35
CA ALA A 187 -7.35 -23.41 -16.68
C ALA A 187 -7.95 -23.55 -15.28
N GLY A 188 -8.87 -22.64 -14.92
CA GLY A 188 -9.52 -22.59 -13.60
C GLY A 188 -9.01 -21.44 -12.75
N PRO A 189 -9.52 -21.27 -11.51
CA PRO A 189 -9.11 -20.20 -10.62
C PRO A 189 -7.67 -20.39 -10.16
N GLY A 190 -6.83 -19.38 -10.39
CA GLY A 190 -5.46 -19.32 -9.86
C GLY A 190 -5.48 -18.74 -8.44
N THR A 191 -5.42 -19.62 -7.42
CA THR A 191 -5.42 -19.19 -6.01
C THR A 191 -4.08 -18.60 -5.59
N VAL A 192 -4.11 -17.53 -4.78
CA VAL A 192 -2.94 -16.82 -4.27
C VAL A 192 -3.06 -16.69 -2.75
N GLY A 193 -2.00 -17.04 -2.04
CA GLY A 193 -1.91 -16.86 -0.59
C GLY A 193 -2.70 -17.88 0.24
N PRO A 194 -3.09 -17.51 1.46
CA PRO A 194 -3.77 -18.41 2.39
C PRO A 194 -5.23 -18.66 1.97
N THR A 195 -5.84 -19.69 2.57
CA THR A 195 -7.28 -19.94 2.50
C THR A 195 -7.92 -19.79 3.88
N VAL A 196 -9.21 -19.46 3.89
CA VAL A 196 -10.04 -19.36 5.09
C VAL A 196 -11.21 -20.32 4.94
N SER A 197 -11.61 -20.96 6.04
CA SER A 197 -12.72 -21.93 6.04
C SER A 197 -13.78 -21.54 7.04
N ALA A 198 -15.05 -21.80 6.70
CA ALA A 198 -16.18 -21.62 7.60
C ALA A 198 -17.19 -22.79 7.44
N PRO A 199 -17.85 -23.21 8.53
CA PRO A 199 -18.86 -24.23 8.48
C PRO A 199 -20.17 -23.68 7.88
N VAL A 200 -20.83 -24.51 7.08
CA VAL A 200 -22.15 -24.25 6.50
C VAL A 200 -23.12 -25.30 7.03
N GLN A 201 -24.06 -24.87 7.85
CA GLN A 201 -25.10 -25.75 8.42
C GLN A 201 -26.20 -26.01 7.40
N VAL A 202 -26.88 -27.13 7.58
CA VAL A 202 -28.09 -27.46 6.79
C VAL A 202 -29.16 -26.38 7.01
N GLY A 203 -29.71 -25.88 5.91
CA GLY A 203 -30.73 -24.84 5.95
C GLY A 203 -30.20 -23.40 6.20
N ALA A 204 -28.90 -23.22 6.28
CA ALA A 204 -28.33 -21.85 6.36
C ALA A 204 -28.73 -21.05 5.12
N ASP A 205 -29.35 -19.90 5.32
CA ASP A 205 -29.70 -18.98 4.21
C ASP A 205 -28.61 -17.96 3.94
N LEU A 206 -27.82 -17.61 4.96
CA LEU A 206 -26.72 -16.67 4.89
C LEU A 206 -25.58 -17.15 5.78
N ILE A 207 -24.35 -17.03 5.32
CA ILE A 207 -23.15 -17.20 6.14
C ILE A 207 -22.21 -16.02 5.94
N GLU A 208 -21.48 -15.68 6.98
CA GLU A 208 -20.43 -14.69 6.95
C GLU A 208 -19.08 -15.36 7.21
N VAL A 209 -18.09 -15.02 6.41
CA VAL A 209 -16.74 -15.55 6.52
C VAL A 209 -15.80 -14.39 6.69
N ASP A 210 -15.03 -14.36 7.79
CA ASP A 210 -13.96 -13.40 7.97
C ASP A 210 -12.84 -13.72 6.97
N VAL A 211 -12.62 -12.80 6.02
CA VAL A 211 -11.61 -12.91 4.96
C VAL A 211 -10.51 -11.85 5.10
N MET A 212 -10.34 -11.30 6.29
CA MET A 212 -9.31 -10.26 6.54
C MET A 212 -7.92 -10.71 6.07
N ARG A 213 -7.57 -11.99 6.25
CA ARG A 213 -6.30 -12.55 5.78
C ARG A 213 -6.10 -12.52 4.26
N LEU A 214 -7.20 -12.37 3.49
CA LEU A 214 -7.18 -12.29 2.04
C LEU A 214 -7.20 -10.84 1.53
N ALA A 215 -7.51 -9.87 2.40
CA ALA A 215 -7.78 -8.49 2.02
C ALA A 215 -6.64 -7.86 1.22
N GLU A 216 -5.39 -8.08 1.62
CA GLU A 216 -4.24 -7.53 0.89
C GLU A 216 -4.10 -8.13 -0.52
N SER A 217 -4.29 -9.43 -0.66
CA SER A 217 -4.25 -10.08 -1.98
C SER A 217 -5.39 -9.60 -2.88
N MET A 218 -6.55 -9.29 -2.31
CA MET A 218 -7.73 -8.86 -3.06
C MET A 218 -7.64 -7.43 -3.61
N LYS A 219 -6.72 -6.60 -3.11
CA LYS A 219 -6.45 -5.25 -3.64
C LYS A 219 -5.77 -5.28 -5.01
N ALA A 220 -5.14 -6.39 -5.39
CA ALA A 220 -4.48 -6.49 -6.69
C ALA A 220 -5.53 -6.54 -7.83
N PRO A 221 -5.23 -5.92 -8.99
CA PRO A 221 -6.13 -5.87 -10.13
C PRO A 221 -6.61 -7.25 -10.59
N GLY A 222 -7.91 -7.38 -10.88
CA GLY A 222 -8.49 -8.62 -11.40
C GLY A 222 -8.62 -9.75 -10.39
N MET A 223 -8.36 -9.49 -9.12
CA MET A 223 -8.56 -10.47 -8.04
C MET A 223 -10.03 -10.64 -7.68
N GLY A 224 -10.34 -11.85 -7.24
CA GLY A 224 -11.63 -12.24 -6.73
C GLY A 224 -11.47 -13.27 -5.62
N ILE A 225 -12.55 -13.97 -5.31
CA ILE A 225 -12.57 -15.05 -4.32
C ILE A 225 -12.93 -16.36 -4.99
N ALA A 226 -12.06 -17.36 -4.83
CA ALA A 226 -12.35 -18.73 -5.23
C ALA A 226 -12.89 -19.56 -4.07
N LEU A 227 -13.82 -20.46 -4.38
CA LEU A 227 -14.25 -21.57 -3.51
C LEU A 227 -13.45 -22.81 -3.92
N VAL A 228 -12.62 -23.32 -3.00
CA VAL A 228 -11.62 -24.36 -3.29
C VAL A 228 -11.65 -25.55 -2.33
N GLY A 229 -12.67 -25.62 -1.48
CA GLY A 229 -12.82 -26.70 -0.50
C GLY A 229 -13.06 -28.07 -1.14
N ALA A 230 -12.63 -29.14 -0.46
CA ALA A 230 -12.86 -30.52 -0.90
C ALA A 230 -14.32 -30.97 -0.69
N ALA A 231 -15.03 -30.41 0.29
CA ALA A 231 -16.43 -30.74 0.54
C ALA A 231 -17.32 -30.16 -0.57
N TYR A 232 -18.22 -31.01 -1.10
CA TYR A 232 -19.17 -30.56 -2.12
C TYR A 232 -20.17 -29.58 -1.54
N GLY A 233 -20.28 -28.44 -2.14
CA GLY A 233 -21.21 -27.37 -1.76
C GLY A 233 -21.05 -26.16 -2.67
N GLY A 234 -21.98 -25.22 -2.58
CA GLY A 234 -21.95 -24.05 -3.46
C GLY A 234 -22.77 -22.88 -2.92
N VAL A 235 -22.67 -21.79 -3.64
CA VAL A 235 -23.38 -20.54 -3.40
C VAL A 235 -24.36 -20.32 -4.55
N ARG A 236 -25.56 -19.84 -4.23
CA ARG A 236 -26.62 -19.57 -5.22
C ARG A 236 -26.17 -18.49 -6.22
N GLN A 237 -26.77 -18.50 -7.40
CA GLN A 237 -26.67 -17.38 -8.34
C GLN A 237 -27.51 -16.20 -7.83
N GLY A 238 -27.03 -14.97 -8.09
CA GLY A 238 -27.73 -13.73 -7.78
C GLY A 238 -26.76 -12.66 -7.27
N GLY A 239 -27.02 -11.39 -7.58
CA GLY A 239 -26.13 -10.28 -7.22
C GLY A 239 -25.83 -10.15 -5.73
N ASP A 240 -26.79 -10.54 -4.87
CA ASP A 240 -26.62 -10.47 -3.40
C ASP A 240 -26.19 -11.81 -2.78
N SER A 241 -25.97 -12.84 -3.60
CA SER A 241 -25.61 -14.16 -3.10
C SER A 241 -24.15 -14.30 -2.71
N LEU A 242 -23.32 -13.37 -3.16
CA LEU A 242 -21.93 -13.29 -2.81
C LEU A 242 -21.49 -11.81 -2.85
N SER A 243 -21.24 -11.27 -1.68
CA SER A 243 -20.77 -9.89 -1.52
C SER A 243 -19.63 -9.79 -0.51
N LEU A 244 -18.77 -8.81 -0.71
CA LEU A 244 -17.67 -8.48 0.18
C LEU A 244 -17.99 -7.17 0.90
N ARG A 245 -18.03 -7.21 2.23
CA ARG A 245 -18.12 -6.03 3.08
C ARG A 245 -16.73 -5.67 3.59
N LEU A 246 -16.31 -4.46 3.34
CA LEU A 246 -15.03 -3.90 3.78
C LEU A 246 -15.29 -2.72 4.71
N GLU A 247 -14.67 -2.73 5.88
CA GLU A 247 -14.48 -1.54 6.71
C GLU A 247 -13.03 -1.09 6.53
N TYR A 248 -12.81 0.18 6.21
CA TYR A 248 -11.49 0.68 5.87
C TYR A 248 -11.31 2.15 6.25
N MET A 249 -10.06 2.53 6.42
CA MET A 249 -9.64 3.92 6.54
C MET A 249 -9.19 4.42 5.17
N GLN A 250 -9.65 5.59 4.79
CA GLN A 250 -9.26 6.25 3.55
C GLN A 250 -8.62 7.60 3.86
N GLU A 251 -7.50 7.90 3.22
CA GLU A 251 -6.89 9.23 3.27
C GLU A 251 -7.81 10.21 2.55
N GLU A 252 -8.19 11.28 3.24
CA GLU A 252 -8.90 12.37 2.59
C GLU A 252 -7.89 13.13 1.73
N ASN A 253 -8.09 13.08 0.41
CA ASN A 253 -7.33 13.94 -0.49
C ASN A 253 -7.67 15.39 -0.17
N ALA A 254 -6.68 16.12 0.36
CA ALA A 254 -6.77 17.55 0.61
C ALA A 254 -6.74 18.35 -0.70
#